data_a4e36ce88de5027621be768119c66b47
#
_entry.id   a4e36ce88de5027621be768119c66b47
#
_cell.length_a   1.000
_cell.length_b   1.000
_cell.length_c   1.000
_cell.angle_alpha   90.00
_cell.angle_beta   90.00
_cell.angle_gamma   90.00
#
_symmetry.space_group_name_H-M   'P 1'
#
loop_
_entity.id
_entity.type
_entity.pdbx_description
1 polymer ?
#
loop_
_entity_poly.entity_id
_entity_poly.type
_entity_poly.pdbx_seq_one_letter_code
_entity_poly.pdbx_strand_id
1 'polypeptide(L)'
;MTFVTSSRKPSSEVRKLAKEIAFALDLPYTQRGKVGLRMMDAKDSIIIFLSNAKRGDMLFDLTVSGKIVFSMLITDVLMSERIGPFRRGFIIRERELHDALSLHLPVIFDAEAPGPIVFSGTQKIQYILQVAI
;
A
#
# COMPACT_ATOMS: atom_id res chain seq x y z
N MET A 1 12.89 9.28 5.30
CA MET A 1 12.79 8.53 4.03
C MET A 1 11.51 7.73 4.01
N THR A 2 10.79 7.74 2.91
CA THR A 2 9.54 7.00 2.77
C THR A 2 9.60 6.18 1.48
N PHE A 3 9.35 4.88 1.57
CA PHE A 3 9.36 4.01 0.39
C PHE A 3 8.49 2.78 0.59
N VAL A 4 8.23 2.07 -0.51
CA VAL A 4 7.49 0.80 -0.53
C VAL A 4 8.47 -0.31 -0.85
N THR A 5 8.36 -1.43 -0.16
CA THR A 5 9.15 -2.63 -0.43
C THR A 5 8.27 -3.87 -0.27
N SER A 6 8.82 -5.03 -0.61
CA SER A 6 8.16 -6.31 -0.46
C SER A 6 9.09 -7.28 0.27
N SER A 7 8.56 -8.44 0.66
CA SER A 7 9.35 -9.51 1.27
C SER A 7 10.46 -9.95 0.31
N ARG A 8 11.48 -10.65 0.81
CA ARG A 8 12.65 -11.06 0.03
C ARG A 8 12.27 -11.95 -1.10
N LYS A 9 11.47 -12.79 -1.18
CA LYS A 9 11.05 -13.63 -2.31
C LYS A 9 9.55 -13.45 -2.52
N PRO A 10 9.12 -12.26 -2.97
CA PRO A 10 7.69 -12.03 -3.13
C PRO A 10 7.15 -12.79 -4.34
N SER A 11 5.88 -13.16 -4.28
CA SER A 11 5.19 -13.63 -5.48
C SER A 11 5.14 -12.50 -6.51
N SER A 12 4.85 -12.85 -7.77
CA SER A 12 4.71 -11.84 -8.82
C SER A 12 3.57 -10.87 -8.52
N GLU A 13 2.48 -11.35 -7.91
CA GLU A 13 1.34 -10.53 -7.52
C GLU A 13 1.71 -9.52 -6.43
N VAL A 14 2.45 -9.95 -5.42
CA VAL A 14 2.90 -9.05 -4.33
C VAL A 14 3.82 -7.97 -4.89
N ARG A 15 4.78 -8.37 -5.73
CA ARG A 15 5.70 -7.41 -6.33
C ARG A 15 4.97 -6.39 -7.19
N LYS A 16 4.05 -6.85 -8.02
CA LYS A 16 3.27 -5.97 -8.89
C LYS A 16 2.44 -4.99 -8.07
N LEU A 17 1.73 -5.47 -7.06
CA LEU A 17 0.90 -4.61 -6.23
C LEU A 17 1.75 -3.59 -5.46
N ALA A 18 2.92 -4.01 -4.93
CA ALA A 18 3.82 -3.10 -4.24
C ALA A 18 4.27 -1.96 -5.15
N LYS A 19 4.63 -2.26 -6.39
CA LYS A 19 5.02 -1.25 -7.37
C LYS A 19 3.88 -0.30 -7.72
N GLU A 20 2.66 -0.83 -7.85
CA GLU A 20 1.48 -0.01 -8.16
C GLU A 20 1.10 0.89 -6.98
N ILE A 21 1.23 0.40 -5.76
CA ILE A 21 1.03 1.23 -4.56
C ILE A 21 2.08 2.35 -4.52
N ALA A 22 3.33 2.03 -4.78
CA ALA A 22 4.39 3.04 -4.82
C ALA A 22 4.08 4.13 -5.85
N PHE A 23 3.62 3.73 -7.03
CA PHE A 23 3.21 4.68 -8.07
C PHE A 23 2.05 5.55 -7.60
N ALA A 24 1.02 4.95 -7.01
CA ALA A 24 -0.18 5.67 -6.56
C ALA A 24 0.13 6.68 -5.46
N LEU A 25 1.09 6.38 -4.59
CA LEU A 25 1.48 7.24 -3.47
C LEU A 25 2.65 8.17 -3.81
N ASP A 26 3.17 8.08 -5.03
CA ASP A 26 4.37 8.82 -5.46
C ASP A 26 5.57 8.55 -4.57
N LEU A 27 5.80 7.28 -4.27
CA LEU A 27 6.90 6.80 -3.44
C LEU A 27 7.80 5.89 -4.27
N PRO A 28 9.11 5.83 -3.96
CA PRO A 28 9.97 4.85 -4.61
C PRO A 28 9.66 3.44 -4.14
N TYR A 29 9.81 2.48 -5.04
CA TYR A 29 9.79 1.06 -4.70
C TYR A 29 11.24 0.56 -4.66
N THR A 30 11.61 -0.12 -3.57
CA THR A 30 12.94 -0.66 -3.38
C THR A 30 12.86 -2.15 -3.11
N GLN A 31 13.63 -2.96 -3.83
CA GLN A 31 13.68 -4.39 -3.59
C GLN A 31 14.25 -4.67 -2.20
N ARG A 32 13.64 -5.61 -1.46
CA ARG A 32 14.01 -5.92 -0.08
C ARG A 32 15.49 -6.29 0.06
N GLY A 33 16.05 -7.04 -0.90
CA GLY A 33 17.46 -7.45 -0.86
C GLY A 33 18.45 -6.30 -0.97
N LYS A 34 18.01 -5.12 -1.41
CA LYS A 34 18.84 -3.91 -1.52
C LYS A 34 18.63 -2.94 -0.37
N VAL A 35 17.69 -3.24 0.54
CA VAL A 35 17.41 -2.40 1.70
C VAL A 35 18.23 -2.89 2.86
N GLY A 36 19.19 -2.07 3.32
CA GLY A 36 19.97 -2.37 4.51
C GLY A 36 19.15 -2.19 5.78
N LEU A 37 19.51 -2.93 6.84
CA LEU A 37 18.84 -2.81 8.15
C LEU A 37 18.84 -1.38 8.67
N ARG A 38 19.92 -0.63 8.42
CA ARG A 38 20.00 0.77 8.85
C ARG A 38 18.95 1.66 8.20
N MET A 39 18.61 1.38 6.95
CA MET A 39 17.56 2.15 6.26
C MET A 39 16.19 1.85 6.84
N MET A 40 15.97 0.60 7.26
CA MET A 40 14.69 0.17 7.81
C MET A 40 14.44 0.74 9.21
N ASP A 41 15.51 0.86 10.02
CA ASP A 41 15.42 1.33 11.40
C ASP A 41 15.76 2.83 11.53
N ALA A 42 16.02 3.51 10.42
CA ALA A 42 16.38 4.92 10.45
C ALA A 42 15.27 5.75 11.08
N LYS A 43 15.66 6.74 11.89
CA LYS A 43 14.71 7.66 12.51
C LYS A 43 13.88 8.35 11.43
N ASP A 44 12.58 8.45 11.67
CA ASP A 44 11.60 9.08 10.79
C ASP A 44 11.44 8.37 9.42
N SER A 45 11.96 7.14 9.28
CA SER A 45 11.68 6.35 8.09
C SER A 45 10.23 5.83 8.12
N ILE A 46 9.55 5.93 6.98
CA ILE A 46 8.20 5.39 6.81
C ILE A 46 8.29 4.36 5.68
N ILE A 47 7.98 3.10 6.00
CA ILE A 47 8.13 2.00 5.04
C ILE A 47 6.84 1.21 4.98
N ILE A 48 6.38 0.97 3.74
CA ILE A 48 5.26 0.08 3.48
C ILE A 48 5.83 -1.26 3.04
N PHE A 49 5.53 -2.31 3.79
CA PHE A 49 5.92 -3.68 3.46
C PHE A 49 4.74 -4.47 2.96
N LEU A 50 4.89 -5.08 1.78
CA LEU A 50 3.94 -6.08 1.30
C LEU A 50 4.60 -7.46 1.33
N SER A 51 3.86 -8.45 1.82
CA SER A 51 4.32 -9.83 1.84
C SER A 51 3.17 -10.79 1.58
N ASN A 52 3.52 -12.04 1.25
CA ASN A 52 2.51 -13.09 1.12
C ASN A 52 1.97 -13.47 2.49
N ALA A 53 0.67 -13.64 2.59
CA ALA A 53 0.00 -14.18 3.76
C ALA A 53 -0.63 -15.54 3.40
N LYS A 54 -1.32 -16.16 4.34
CA LYS A 54 -1.97 -17.44 4.11
C LYS A 54 -3.14 -17.30 3.14
N ARG A 55 -3.45 -18.37 2.40
CA ARG A 55 -4.62 -18.48 1.52
C ARG A 55 -4.66 -17.46 0.38
N GLY A 56 -3.49 -17.04 -0.09
CA GLY A 56 -3.43 -16.07 -1.19
C GLY A 56 -3.62 -14.62 -0.77
N ASP A 57 -3.85 -14.35 0.50
CA ASP A 57 -3.93 -13.00 1.01
C ASP A 57 -2.54 -12.34 1.02
N MET A 58 -2.52 -11.02 1.13
CA MET A 58 -1.29 -10.26 1.26
C MET A 58 -1.30 -9.49 2.57
N LEU A 59 -0.15 -9.37 3.21
CA LEU A 59 0.00 -8.58 4.42
C LEU A 59 0.56 -7.21 4.07
N PHE A 60 -0.11 -6.17 4.54
CA PHE A 60 0.34 -4.79 4.40
C PHE A 60 0.74 -4.29 5.79
N ASP A 61 2.02 -3.99 5.97
CA ASP A 61 2.54 -3.42 7.21
C ASP A 61 3.07 -2.03 6.95
N LEU A 62 2.69 -1.09 7.78
CA LEU A 62 3.23 0.26 7.78
C LEU A 62 4.14 0.42 8.99
N THR A 63 5.42 0.71 8.74
CA THR A 63 6.40 0.91 9.80
C THR A 63 6.86 2.37 9.84
N VAL A 64 7.09 2.85 11.05
CA VAL A 64 7.68 4.17 11.27
C VAL A 64 8.85 3.99 12.23
N SER A 65 10.03 4.43 11.80
CA SER A 65 11.26 4.27 12.60
C SER A 65 11.50 2.84 13.06
N GLY A 66 11.21 1.89 12.18
CA GLY A 66 11.42 0.44 12.43
C GLY A 66 10.32 -0.25 13.21
N LYS A 67 9.26 0.47 13.62
CA LYS A 67 8.16 -0.13 14.38
C LYS A 67 6.89 -0.18 13.55
N ILE A 68 6.20 -1.32 13.59
CA ILE A 68 4.91 -1.47 12.92
C ILE A 68 3.87 -0.64 13.65
N VAL A 69 3.30 0.35 12.94
CA VAL A 69 2.26 1.23 13.51
C VAL A 69 0.88 0.89 12.96
N PHE A 70 0.80 0.12 11.88
CA PHE A 70 -0.47 -0.31 11.29
C PHE A 70 -0.24 -1.56 10.45
N SER A 71 -1.19 -2.51 10.54
CA SER A 71 -1.18 -3.74 9.73
C SER A 71 -2.59 -4.06 9.26
N MET A 72 -2.70 -4.60 8.05
CA MET A 72 -3.96 -5.13 7.54
C MET A 72 -3.69 -6.26 6.56
N LEU A 73 -4.68 -7.13 6.39
CA LEU A 73 -4.66 -8.15 5.33
C LEU A 73 -5.39 -7.60 4.12
N ILE A 74 -4.78 -7.77 2.96
CA ILE A 74 -5.45 -7.52 1.67
C ILE A 74 -6.00 -8.87 1.23
N THR A 75 -7.31 -9.00 1.24
CA THR A 75 -7.98 -10.28 0.98
C THR A 75 -8.40 -10.45 -0.47
N ASP A 76 -8.51 -9.36 -1.21
CA ASP A 76 -8.82 -9.41 -2.63
C ASP A 76 -8.34 -8.14 -3.32
N VAL A 77 -7.97 -8.28 -4.60
CA VAL A 77 -7.52 -7.17 -5.44
C VAL A 77 -8.33 -7.20 -6.73
N LEU A 78 -9.14 -6.20 -6.93
CA LEU A 78 -9.94 -6.05 -8.15
C LEU A 78 -9.31 -4.97 -9.01
N MET A 79 -9.23 -5.23 -10.31
CA MET A 79 -8.69 -4.30 -11.29
C MET A 79 -9.76 -3.98 -12.33
N SER A 80 -9.86 -2.70 -12.67
CA SER A 80 -10.77 -2.26 -13.73
C SER A 80 -10.15 -1.08 -14.47
N GLU A 81 -10.73 -0.71 -15.60
CA GLU A 81 -10.32 0.48 -16.31
C GLU A 81 -10.70 1.71 -15.50
N ARG A 82 -9.73 2.62 -15.33
CA ARG A 82 -9.99 3.88 -14.62
C ARG A 82 -10.81 4.80 -15.50
N ILE A 83 -11.90 5.29 -14.95
CA ILE A 83 -12.73 6.33 -15.55
C ILE A 83 -12.36 7.64 -14.87
N GLY A 84 -11.89 8.61 -15.65
CA GLY A 84 -11.50 9.90 -15.12
C GLY A 84 -10.00 10.07 -14.94
N PRO A 85 -9.54 11.20 -14.37
CA PRO A 85 -8.13 11.49 -14.24
C PRO A 85 -7.45 10.67 -13.17
N PHE A 86 -6.12 10.57 -13.27
CA PHE A 86 -5.28 10.00 -12.22
C PHE A 86 -5.43 10.82 -10.93
N ARG A 87 -5.58 10.12 -9.80
CA ARG A 87 -5.63 10.74 -8.48
C ARG A 87 -4.54 10.11 -7.62
N ARG A 88 -3.68 10.94 -7.05
CA ARG A 88 -2.63 10.48 -6.14
C ARG A 88 -3.23 10.08 -4.80
N GLY A 89 -2.68 9.02 -4.21
CA GLY A 89 -3.04 8.58 -2.88
C GLY A 89 -4.11 7.51 -2.87
N PHE A 90 -4.43 7.04 -1.68
CA PHE A 90 -5.51 6.10 -1.46
C PHE A 90 -6.83 6.84 -1.23
N ILE A 91 -7.88 6.35 -1.86
CA ILE A 91 -9.26 6.78 -1.57
C ILE A 91 -9.83 5.74 -0.62
N ILE A 92 -10.25 6.15 0.57
CA ILE A 92 -10.65 5.25 1.64
C ILE A 92 -12.09 5.53 2.03
N ARG A 93 -12.89 4.45 2.03
CA ARG A 93 -14.32 4.53 2.34
C ARG A 93 -14.61 4.58 3.84
N GLU A 94 -13.78 3.89 4.63
CA GLU A 94 -13.98 3.78 6.08
C GLU A 94 -13.23 4.87 6.82
N ARG A 95 -13.93 5.64 7.67
CA ARG A 95 -13.32 6.76 8.38
C ARG A 95 -12.17 6.32 9.30
N GLU A 96 -12.34 5.21 10.01
CA GLU A 96 -11.30 4.72 10.93
C GLU A 96 -10.01 4.36 10.19
N LEU A 97 -10.14 3.70 9.05
CA LEU A 97 -8.99 3.34 8.23
C LEU A 97 -8.32 4.59 7.67
N HIS A 98 -9.12 5.55 7.19
CA HIS A 98 -8.60 6.83 6.71
C HIS A 98 -7.77 7.53 7.81
N ASP A 99 -8.34 7.62 9.02
CA ASP A 99 -7.68 8.35 10.11
C ASP A 99 -6.37 7.65 10.52
N ALA A 100 -6.34 6.32 10.52
CA ALA A 100 -5.13 5.57 10.84
C ALA A 100 -4.01 5.81 9.81
N LEU A 101 -4.33 5.84 8.52
CA LEU A 101 -3.34 5.99 7.46
C LEU A 101 -2.97 7.44 7.17
N SER A 102 -3.88 8.39 7.43
CA SER A 102 -3.66 9.80 7.10
C SER A 102 -2.50 10.44 7.86
N LEU A 103 -2.11 9.85 8.99
CA LEU A 103 -0.95 10.32 9.76
C LEU A 103 0.36 10.19 8.98
N HIS A 104 0.43 9.28 8.01
CA HIS A 104 1.69 8.93 7.37
C HIS A 104 1.62 8.92 5.83
N LEU A 105 0.45 8.78 5.24
CA LEU A 105 0.27 8.58 3.81
C LEU A 105 -0.74 9.56 3.22
N PRO A 106 -0.63 9.90 1.92
CA PRO A 106 -1.65 10.70 1.25
C PRO A 106 -2.92 9.86 1.06
N VAL A 107 -3.97 10.21 1.77
CA VAL A 107 -5.25 9.51 1.71
C VAL A 107 -6.40 10.51 1.60
N ILE A 108 -7.47 10.09 0.93
CA ILE A 108 -8.69 10.88 0.74
C ILE A 108 -9.84 10.05 1.27
N PHE A 109 -10.69 10.65 2.09
CA PHE A 109 -11.90 9.98 2.55
C PHE A 109 -13.03 10.18 1.54
N ASP A 110 -13.68 9.07 1.16
CA ASP A 110 -14.87 9.08 0.29
C ASP A 110 -15.80 7.94 0.69
N ALA A 111 -16.88 8.29 1.37
CA ALA A 111 -17.86 7.31 1.85
C ALA A 111 -18.55 6.56 0.69
N GLU A 112 -18.52 7.13 -0.52
CA GLU A 112 -19.15 6.54 -1.72
C GLU A 112 -18.16 5.73 -2.56
N ALA A 113 -16.93 5.50 -2.08
CA ALA A 113 -15.94 4.72 -2.82
C ALA A 113 -16.43 3.28 -3.02
N PRO A 114 -16.08 2.63 -4.16
CA PRO A 114 -16.58 1.29 -4.47
C PRO A 114 -15.97 0.17 -3.62
N GLY A 115 -15.02 0.46 -2.77
CA GLY A 115 -14.42 -0.51 -1.86
C GLY A 115 -13.68 0.17 -0.73
N PRO A 116 -13.15 -0.59 0.23
CA PRO A 116 -12.44 -0.03 1.38
C PRO A 116 -11.28 0.87 0.99
N ILE A 117 -10.48 0.43 0.01
CA ILE A 117 -9.34 1.20 -0.52
C ILE A 117 -9.40 1.17 -2.03
N VAL A 118 -9.34 2.34 -2.65
CA VAL A 118 -9.29 2.49 -4.11
C VAL A 118 -8.07 3.34 -4.46
N PHE A 119 -7.34 2.97 -5.50
CA PHE A 119 -6.24 3.81 -5.97
C PHE A 119 -6.05 3.70 -7.49
N SER A 120 -5.45 4.74 -8.07
CA SER A 120 -5.14 4.79 -9.49
C SER A 120 -3.76 4.17 -9.73
N GLY A 121 -3.71 3.13 -10.54
CA GLY A 121 -2.47 2.48 -10.94
C GLY A 121 -1.94 2.98 -12.26
N THR A 122 -0.91 2.30 -12.78
CA THR A 122 -0.36 2.56 -14.11
C THR A 122 -1.33 2.09 -15.19
N GLN A 123 -1.10 2.51 -16.44
CA GLN A 123 -1.84 2.05 -17.62
C GLN A 123 -3.36 2.24 -17.53
N LYS A 124 -3.80 3.30 -16.86
CA LYS A 124 -5.21 3.62 -16.68
C LYS A 124 -6.00 2.54 -15.95
N ILE A 125 -5.35 1.81 -15.05
CA ILE A 125 -6.00 0.79 -14.23
C ILE A 125 -6.40 1.40 -12.89
N GLN A 126 -7.60 1.06 -12.42
CA GLN A 126 -8.05 1.36 -11.08
C GLN A 126 -8.01 0.09 -10.25
N TYR A 127 -7.46 0.18 -9.05
CA TYR A 127 -7.40 -0.94 -8.12
C TYR A 127 -8.39 -0.73 -6.97
N ILE A 128 -9.09 -1.80 -6.61
CA ILE A 128 -9.97 -1.83 -5.45
C ILE A 128 -9.46 -2.95 -4.55
N LEU A 129 -9.10 -2.62 -3.32
CA LEU A 129 -8.60 -3.58 -2.36
C LEU A 129 -9.68 -3.89 -1.32
N GLN A 130 -9.95 -5.19 -1.12
CA GLN A 130 -10.71 -5.64 0.03
C GLN A 130 -9.70 -5.92 1.15
N VAL A 131 -9.98 -5.43 2.34
CA VAL A 131 -9.03 -5.52 3.45
C VAL A 131 -9.73 -5.98 4.72
N ALA A 132 -8.94 -6.62 5.60
CA ALA A 132 -9.34 -7.01 6.94
C ALA A 132 -8.29 -6.50 7.92
N ILE A 133 -8.74 -5.85 8.96
CA ILE A 133 -7.86 -5.25 9.97
C ILE A 133 -7.77 -6.17 11.19
#